data_dd3a5e96ae27ff8486aafaded7dcb3d1
#
_entry.id   dd3a5e96ae27ff8486aafaded7dcb3d1
#
_cell.length_a   1.000
_cell.length_b   1.000
_cell.length_c   1.000
_cell.angle_alpha   90.00
_cell.angle_beta   90.00
_cell.angle_gamma   90.00
#
_symmetry.space_group_name_H-M   'P 1'
#
loop_
_entity.id
_entity.type
_entity.pdbx_description
1 polymer ?
#
loop_
_entity_poly.entity_id
_entity_poly.type
_entity_poly.pdbx_seq_one_letter_code
_entity_poly.pdbx_strand_id
1 'polypeptide(L)'
;DAENGKQIIRDLKGIETGVLHVGVTYSMSPLLIAALGLFSKTYPKIKVNVSFGTSEELLDRLEANQLDFVLSFKPEGVSEHLETMPLFSSMLRFIVHCSHPLAELSSITLKRLSETPLILPGKGFATRKRVDDLCRKHQLELTVGVEMNDVHTIIHTLREGYWGTILTQAAVRGEENLVQIPILCADKLTSQGFLFWAQGDYRKKSALAFADFLRKVAGGEERS
;
A
#
# COMPACT_ATOMS: atom_id res chain seq x y z
N ASP A 1 17.60 -14.73 -19.58
CA ASP A 1 17.18 -15.64 -20.65
C ASP A 1 17.21 -17.14 -20.25
N ALA A 2 18.28 -17.66 -19.66
CA ALA A 2 18.34 -19.09 -19.25
C ALA A 2 17.45 -19.38 -18.01
N GLU A 3 17.25 -18.44 -17.12
CA GLU A 3 16.35 -18.56 -15.96
C GLU A 3 14.88 -18.50 -16.36
N ASN A 4 14.52 -17.64 -17.31
CA ASN A 4 13.18 -17.60 -17.88
C ASN A 4 12.82 -18.90 -18.60
N GLY A 5 13.74 -19.49 -19.38
CA GLY A 5 13.54 -20.78 -20.04
C GLY A 5 13.32 -21.91 -19.03
N LYS A 6 14.08 -21.97 -17.94
CA LYS A 6 13.91 -22.94 -16.86
C LYS A 6 12.58 -22.76 -16.12
N GLN A 7 12.13 -21.53 -15.94
CA GLN A 7 10.86 -21.22 -15.28
C GLN A 7 9.66 -21.62 -16.14
N ILE A 8 9.70 -21.39 -17.47
CA ILE A 8 8.68 -21.84 -18.42
C ILE A 8 8.51 -23.36 -18.36
N ILE A 9 9.63 -24.12 -18.31
CA ILE A 9 9.59 -25.58 -18.19
C ILE A 9 9.00 -26.03 -16.85
N ARG A 10 9.28 -25.32 -15.75
CA ARG A 10 8.70 -25.62 -14.43
C ARG A 10 7.20 -25.34 -14.40
N ASP A 11 6.74 -24.26 -15.03
CA ASP A 11 5.33 -23.90 -15.10
C ASP A 11 4.51 -24.86 -15.99
N LEU A 12 5.14 -25.51 -16.96
CA LEU A 12 4.50 -26.59 -17.75
C LEU A 12 4.22 -27.86 -16.90
N LYS A 13 4.97 -28.05 -15.79
CA LYS A 13 4.79 -29.16 -14.84
C LYS A 13 3.87 -28.88 -13.65
N GLY A 14 3.29 -27.67 -13.59
CA GLY A 14 2.46 -27.23 -12.46
C GLY A 14 3.19 -26.28 -11.48
N ILE A 15 2.44 -25.62 -10.60
CA ILE A 15 2.98 -24.67 -9.62
C ILE A 15 3.51 -25.44 -8.41
N GLU A 16 4.66 -26.12 -8.56
CA GLU A 16 5.19 -26.93 -7.46
C GLU A 16 6.34 -26.24 -6.71
N THR A 17 7.22 -25.53 -7.42
CA THR A 17 8.42 -24.92 -6.85
C THR A 17 8.77 -23.63 -7.59
N GLY A 18 9.44 -22.71 -6.93
CA GLY A 18 9.95 -21.50 -7.57
C GLY A 18 10.19 -20.35 -6.59
N VAL A 19 10.52 -19.19 -7.17
CA VAL A 19 10.72 -17.96 -6.42
C VAL A 19 9.87 -16.87 -7.06
N LEU A 20 9.12 -16.16 -6.21
CA LEU A 20 8.41 -14.92 -6.55
C LEU A 20 9.13 -13.73 -5.96
N HIS A 21 9.32 -12.68 -6.74
CA HIS A 21 9.85 -11.39 -6.31
C HIS A 21 8.72 -10.35 -6.35
N VAL A 22 8.30 -9.89 -5.18
CA VAL A 22 7.11 -9.02 -5.03
C VAL A 22 7.53 -7.68 -4.48
N GLY A 23 7.15 -6.61 -5.17
CA GLY A 23 7.26 -5.24 -4.66
C GLY A 23 5.99 -4.80 -3.95
N VAL A 24 6.11 -4.15 -2.80
CA VAL A 24 4.94 -3.72 -2.03
C VAL A 24 5.19 -2.36 -1.39
N THR A 25 4.29 -1.41 -1.60
CA THR A 25 4.29 -0.19 -0.79
C THR A 25 3.74 -0.48 0.60
N TYR A 26 4.25 0.18 1.62
CA TYR A 26 3.90 -0.10 3.02
C TYR A 26 2.39 -0.08 3.30
N SER A 27 1.66 0.83 2.66
CA SER A 27 0.20 0.92 2.82
C SER A 27 -0.58 -0.28 2.27
N MET A 28 0.06 -1.16 1.49
CA MET A 28 -0.52 -2.39 0.94
C MET A 28 -0.16 -3.63 1.79
N SER A 29 0.63 -3.48 2.86
CA SER A 29 1.10 -4.58 3.70
C SER A 29 -0.03 -5.45 4.28
N PRO A 30 -1.14 -4.90 4.81
CA PRO A 30 -2.20 -5.73 5.36
C PRO A 30 -2.82 -6.68 4.33
N LEU A 31 -3.03 -6.20 3.10
CA LEU A 31 -3.52 -7.04 2.00
C LEU A 31 -2.51 -8.13 1.62
N LEU A 32 -1.22 -7.77 1.52
CA LEU A 32 -0.15 -8.74 1.26
C LEU A 32 -0.13 -9.83 2.33
N ILE A 33 -0.15 -9.47 3.62
CA ILE A 33 -0.06 -10.40 4.74
C ILE A 33 -1.20 -11.42 4.70
N ALA A 34 -2.44 -10.95 4.46
CA ALA A 34 -3.60 -11.81 4.36
C ALA A 34 -3.50 -12.78 3.17
N ALA A 35 -3.12 -12.29 1.98
CA ALA A 35 -2.95 -13.12 0.80
C ALA A 35 -1.78 -14.10 0.93
N LEU A 36 -0.65 -13.66 1.52
CA LEU A 36 0.54 -14.49 1.73
C LEU A 36 0.25 -15.67 2.66
N GLY A 37 -0.53 -15.44 3.72
CA GLY A 37 -0.94 -16.51 4.65
C GLY A 37 -1.73 -17.63 3.96
N LEU A 38 -2.60 -17.29 3.01
CA LEU A 38 -3.36 -18.27 2.21
C LEU A 38 -2.49 -18.92 1.14
N PHE A 39 -1.71 -18.12 0.41
CA PHE A 39 -0.84 -18.59 -0.65
C PHE A 39 0.19 -19.58 -0.15
N SER A 40 0.89 -19.29 0.93
CA SER A 40 1.94 -20.15 1.49
C SER A 40 1.43 -21.50 1.98
N LYS A 41 0.17 -21.57 2.45
CA LYS A 41 -0.49 -22.85 2.81
C LYS A 41 -0.78 -23.70 1.58
N THR A 42 -1.14 -23.05 0.46
CA THR A 42 -1.48 -23.76 -0.78
C THR A 42 -0.23 -24.16 -1.57
N TYR A 43 0.80 -23.31 -1.57
CA TYR A 43 2.05 -23.48 -2.32
C TYR A 43 3.28 -23.42 -1.42
N PRO A 44 3.48 -24.36 -0.50
CA PRO A 44 4.50 -24.30 0.55
C PRO A 44 5.94 -24.37 0.03
N LYS A 45 6.13 -24.81 -1.21
CA LYS A 45 7.47 -24.93 -1.84
C LYS A 45 7.83 -23.70 -2.69
N ILE A 46 6.97 -22.67 -2.75
CA ILE A 46 7.27 -21.42 -3.42
C ILE A 46 7.87 -20.44 -2.42
N LYS A 47 9.10 -20.00 -2.69
CA LYS A 47 9.72 -18.93 -1.93
C LYS A 47 9.19 -17.59 -2.42
N VAL A 48 8.74 -16.74 -1.50
CA VAL A 48 8.32 -15.37 -1.81
C VAL A 48 9.33 -14.38 -1.21
N ASN A 49 9.97 -13.60 -2.07
CA ASN A 49 10.85 -12.50 -1.68
C ASN A 49 10.05 -11.20 -1.79
N VAL A 50 9.85 -10.51 -0.68
CA VAL A 50 9.12 -9.25 -0.62
C VAL A 50 10.10 -8.09 -0.46
N SER A 51 9.96 -7.07 -1.30
CA SER A 51 10.70 -5.82 -1.21
C SER A 51 9.73 -4.67 -0.92
N PHE A 52 10.00 -3.91 0.13
CA PHE A 52 9.27 -2.68 0.41
C PHE A 52 10.00 -1.48 -0.19
N GLY A 53 9.24 -0.47 -0.62
CA GLY A 53 9.77 0.76 -1.18
C GLY A 53 8.69 1.76 -1.55
N THR A 54 9.09 2.86 -2.16
CA THR A 54 8.17 3.83 -2.76
C THR A 54 7.56 3.26 -4.04
N SER A 55 6.43 3.84 -4.48
CA SER A 55 5.79 3.41 -5.74
C SER A 55 6.74 3.55 -6.93
N GLU A 56 7.49 4.65 -7.03
CA GLU A 56 8.41 4.93 -8.13
C GLU A 56 9.55 3.89 -8.16
N GLU A 57 10.26 3.69 -7.04
CA GLU A 57 11.35 2.71 -6.95
C GLU A 57 10.91 1.29 -7.31
N LEU A 58 9.71 0.89 -6.87
CA LEU A 58 9.21 -0.45 -7.12
C LEU A 58 8.77 -0.64 -8.57
N LEU A 59 8.15 0.38 -9.19
CA LEU A 59 7.75 0.32 -10.59
C LEU A 59 8.95 0.33 -11.54
N ASP A 60 10.00 1.11 -11.25
CA ASP A 60 11.26 1.07 -11.99
C ASP A 60 11.90 -0.33 -11.96
N ARG A 61 11.88 -0.97 -10.78
CA ARG A 61 12.37 -2.35 -10.62
C ARG A 61 11.51 -3.38 -11.35
N LEU A 62 10.20 -3.13 -11.44
CA LEU A 62 9.28 -3.98 -12.21
C LEU A 62 9.58 -3.88 -13.70
N GLU A 63 9.76 -2.67 -14.25
CA GLU A 63 10.14 -2.44 -15.65
C GLU A 63 11.53 -3.03 -15.98
N ALA A 64 12.44 -3.04 -15.00
CA ALA A 64 13.74 -3.69 -15.11
C ALA A 64 13.70 -5.23 -14.92
N ASN A 65 12.51 -5.85 -14.87
CA ASN A 65 12.31 -7.30 -14.67
C ASN A 65 12.95 -7.86 -13.40
N GLN A 66 13.12 -7.03 -12.36
CA GLN A 66 13.62 -7.45 -11.03
C GLN A 66 12.51 -7.91 -10.09
N LEU A 67 11.27 -7.61 -10.43
CA LEU A 67 10.07 -7.99 -9.69
C LEU A 67 9.07 -8.67 -10.62
N ASP A 68 8.32 -9.64 -10.10
CA ASP A 68 7.27 -10.32 -10.85
C ASP A 68 5.96 -9.49 -10.87
N PHE A 69 5.68 -8.78 -9.81
CA PHE A 69 4.59 -7.81 -9.71
C PHE A 69 4.79 -6.82 -8.56
N VAL A 70 4.04 -5.73 -8.57
CA VAL A 70 4.06 -4.69 -7.54
C VAL A 70 2.65 -4.42 -7.02
N LEU A 71 2.51 -4.30 -5.70
CA LEU A 71 1.32 -3.82 -5.02
C LEU A 71 1.52 -2.36 -4.60
N SER A 72 0.73 -1.45 -5.16
CA SER A 72 0.84 -0.02 -4.87
C SER A 72 -0.48 0.71 -5.10
N PHE A 73 -0.61 1.88 -4.49
CA PHE A 73 -1.55 2.89 -4.98
C PHE A 73 -0.99 3.52 -6.25
N LYS A 74 -1.86 3.82 -7.21
CA LYS A 74 -1.45 4.34 -8.52
C LYS A 74 -0.81 5.72 -8.36
N PRO A 75 0.49 5.90 -8.67
CA PRO A 75 1.08 7.21 -8.76
C PRO A 75 0.59 7.94 -10.03
N GLU A 76 0.78 9.25 -10.09
CA GLU A 76 0.57 10.01 -11.33
C GLU A 76 1.67 9.67 -12.34
N GLY A 77 1.32 9.63 -13.63
CA GLY A 77 2.29 9.40 -14.70
C GLY A 77 2.81 7.97 -14.78
N VAL A 78 2.00 6.99 -14.36
CA VAL A 78 2.34 5.56 -14.54
C VAL A 78 2.59 5.27 -16.01
N SER A 79 3.71 4.60 -16.29
CA SER A 79 4.11 4.17 -17.64
C SER A 79 3.01 3.37 -18.34
N GLU A 80 2.80 3.63 -19.62
CA GLU A 80 1.88 2.86 -20.47
C GLU A 80 2.37 1.42 -20.71
N HIS A 81 3.62 1.13 -20.35
CA HIS A 81 4.21 -0.22 -20.42
C HIS A 81 3.85 -1.10 -19.22
N LEU A 82 3.04 -0.62 -18.30
CA LEU A 82 2.58 -1.38 -17.14
C LEU A 82 1.11 -1.72 -17.29
N GLU A 83 0.78 -2.99 -17.13
CA GLU A 83 -0.59 -3.43 -16.98
C GLU A 83 -1.01 -3.35 -15.50
N THR A 84 -2.27 -3.01 -15.28
CA THR A 84 -2.80 -2.82 -13.93
C THR A 84 -4.04 -3.66 -13.69
N MET A 85 -4.14 -4.23 -12.49
CA MET A 85 -5.34 -4.87 -11.98
C MET A 85 -5.81 -4.12 -10.74
N PRO A 86 -7.02 -3.51 -10.76
CA PRO A 86 -7.57 -2.86 -9.57
C PRO A 86 -7.87 -3.90 -8.50
N LEU A 87 -7.57 -3.57 -7.25
CA LEU A 87 -7.79 -4.44 -6.09
C LEU A 87 -8.89 -3.90 -5.17
N PHE A 88 -8.70 -2.68 -4.66
CA PHE A 88 -9.65 -2.05 -3.73
C PHE A 88 -9.48 -0.53 -3.71
N SER A 89 -10.45 0.16 -3.13
CA SER A 89 -10.38 1.60 -2.86
C SER A 89 -10.14 1.85 -1.38
N SER A 90 -9.35 2.86 -1.04
CA SER A 90 -9.08 3.27 0.33
C SER A 90 -9.09 4.78 0.46
N MET A 91 -9.63 5.29 1.57
CA MET A 91 -9.71 6.73 1.83
C MET A 91 -8.57 7.18 2.73
N LEU A 92 -8.06 8.39 2.49
CA LEU A 92 -7.21 9.08 3.45
C LEU A 92 -8.01 9.43 4.70
N ARG A 93 -7.41 9.17 5.86
CA ARG A 93 -7.97 9.48 7.17
C ARG A 93 -6.92 10.17 8.02
N PHE A 94 -7.39 11.01 8.92
CA PHE A 94 -6.59 11.41 10.06
C PHE A 94 -6.62 10.28 11.08
N ILE A 95 -5.46 9.83 11.52
CA ILE A 95 -5.30 8.64 12.35
C ILE A 95 -4.55 9.03 13.61
N VAL A 96 -5.12 8.63 14.74
CA VAL A 96 -4.58 8.87 16.08
C VAL A 96 -4.74 7.64 16.95
N HIS A 97 -3.98 7.54 18.03
CA HIS A 97 -4.22 6.55 19.06
C HIS A 97 -5.50 6.88 19.86
N CYS A 98 -6.17 5.88 20.42
CA CYS A 98 -7.41 6.06 21.20
C CYS A 98 -7.24 6.97 22.45
N SER A 99 -6.02 7.14 22.96
CA SER A 99 -5.70 8.07 24.05
C SER A 99 -5.45 9.53 23.61
N HIS A 100 -5.44 9.78 22.29
CA HIS A 100 -5.17 11.13 21.77
C HIS A 100 -6.36 12.07 22.08
N PRO A 101 -6.14 13.37 22.41
CA PRO A 101 -7.21 14.31 22.74
C PRO A 101 -8.29 14.49 21.66
N LEU A 102 -7.96 14.18 20.40
CA LEU A 102 -8.89 14.27 19.27
C LEU A 102 -9.53 12.92 18.91
N ALA A 103 -9.30 11.85 19.66
CA ALA A 103 -9.79 10.51 19.32
C ALA A 103 -11.32 10.39 19.28
N GLU A 104 -12.03 11.23 20.03
CA GLU A 104 -13.50 11.21 20.10
C GLU A 104 -14.17 12.03 18.98
N LEU A 105 -13.40 12.68 18.10
CA LEU A 105 -13.98 13.45 17.00
C LEU A 105 -14.61 12.52 15.96
N SER A 106 -15.85 12.83 15.57
CA SER A 106 -16.53 12.16 14.45
C SER A 106 -15.93 12.54 13.08
N SER A 107 -15.27 13.70 13.01
CA SER A 107 -14.59 14.22 11.81
C SER A 107 -13.68 15.39 12.19
N ILE A 108 -12.70 15.68 11.31
CA ILE A 108 -11.76 16.79 11.49
C ILE A 108 -11.77 17.72 10.27
N THR A 109 -11.80 19.04 10.50
CA THR A 109 -11.68 20.05 9.45
C THR A 109 -10.21 20.21 9.03
N LEU A 110 -9.97 20.68 7.80
CA LEU A 110 -8.61 20.96 7.32
C LEU A 110 -7.87 21.96 8.22
N LYS A 111 -8.58 22.99 8.71
CA LYS A 111 -8.00 23.97 9.64
C LYS A 111 -7.54 23.30 10.93
N ARG A 112 -8.39 22.50 11.58
CA ARG A 112 -8.01 21.81 12.82
C ARG A 112 -6.88 20.82 12.60
N LEU A 113 -6.87 20.14 11.44
CA LEU A 113 -5.82 19.22 11.04
C LEU A 113 -4.46 19.93 10.92
N SER A 114 -4.43 21.14 10.32
CA SER A 114 -3.20 21.92 10.16
C SER A 114 -2.57 22.39 11.47
N GLU A 115 -3.40 22.57 12.51
CA GLU A 115 -2.98 22.98 13.85
C GLU A 115 -2.54 21.80 14.74
N THR A 116 -2.72 20.56 14.26
CA THR A 116 -2.42 19.35 15.04
C THR A 116 -0.98 18.87 14.77
N PRO A 117 -0.21 18.49 15.80
CA PRO A 117 1.11 17.91 15.61
C PRO A 117 1.05 16.60 14.82
N LEU A 118 1.77 16.53 13.70
CA LEU A 118 1.75 15.39 12.77
C LEU A 118 3.08 14.72 12.63
N ILE A 119 3.03 13.40 12.48
CA ILE A 119 4.07 12.59 11.86
C ILE A 119 3.58 12.20 10.46
N LEU A 120 4.36 12.44 9.43
CA LEU A 120 3.98 12.07 8.06
C LEU A 120 5.01 11.15 7.41
N PRO A 121 4.58 10.31 6.45
CA PRO A 121 5.51 9.63 5.56
C PRO A 121 6.41 10.62 4.84
N GLY A 122 7.64 10.22 4.58
CA GLY A 122 8.61 11.02 3.83
C GLY A 122 8.14 11.33 2.40
N LYS A 123 8.80 12.27 1.74
CA LYS A 123 8.58 12.58 0.32
C LYS A 123 8.89 11.35 -0.53
N GLY A 124 8.14 11.14 -1.62
CA GLY A 124 8.24 9.94 -2.48
C GLY A 124 7.16 8.88 -2.21
N PHE A 125 6.50 8.90 -1.06
CA PHE A 125 5.34 8.05 -0.82
C PHE A 125 4.09 8.60 -1.50
N ALA A 126 3.33 7.73 -2.18
CA ALA A 126 2.10 8.13 -2.88
C ALA A 126 1.08 8.80 -1.93
N THR A 127 0.96 8.31 -0.69
CA THR A 127 0.12 8.93 0.34
C THR A 127 0.58 10.34 0.69
N ARG A 128 1.91 10.55 0.85
CA ARG A 128 2.47 11.88 1.14
C ARG A 128 2.23 12.85 -0.02
N LYS A 129 2.43 12.43 -1.25
CA LYS A 129 2.14 13.28 -2.42
C LYS A 129 0.71 13.76 -2.42
N ARG A 130 -0.26 12.89 -2.14
CA ARG A 130 -1.67 13.28 -2.03
C ARG A 130 -1.95 14.27 -0.90
N VAL A 131 -1.29 14.13 0.24
CA VAL A 131 -1.38 15.10 1.35
C VAL A 131 -0.82 16.45 0.93
N ASP A 132 0.35 16.46 0.30
CA ASP A 132 0.99 17.69 -0.18
C ASP A 132 0.13 18.39 -1.27
N ASP A 133 -0.50 17.65 -2.18
CA ASP A 133 -1.43 18.18 -3.18
C ASP A 133 -2.67 18.79 -2.54
N LEU A 134 -3.24 18.14 -1.54
CA LEU A 134 -4.36 18.67 -0.77
C LEU A 134 -3.98 20.00 -0.09
N CYS A 135 -2.81 20.04 0.55
CA CYS A 135 -2.30 21.24 1.22
C CYS A 135 -2.08 22.39 0.24
N ARG A 136 -1.49 22.10 -0.92
CA ARG A 136 -1.27 23.09 -1.98
C ARG A 136 -2.58 23.66 -2.50
N LYS A 137 -3.56 22.80 -2.76
CA LYS A 137 -4.87 23.20 -3.29
C LYS A 137 -5.64 24.10 -2.31
N HIS A 138 -5.57 23.80 -1.02
CA HIS A 138 -6.27 24.55 0.03
C HIS A 138 -5.42 25.62 0.71
N GLN A 139 -4.19 25.85 0.23
CA GLN A 139 -3.23 26.81 0.81
C GLN A 139 -3.02 26.57 2.32
N LEU A 140 -2.86 25.28 2.69
CA LEU A 140 -2.67 24.84 4.07
C LEU A 140 -1.20 24.58 4.35
N GLU A 141 -0.78 24.94 5.54
CA GLU A 141 0.51 24.55 6.12
C GLU A 141 0.26 23.62 7.31
N LEU A 142 0.75 22.38 7.22
CA LEU A 142 0.59 21.41 8.29
C LEU A 142 1.71 21.53 9.33
N THR A 143 1.37 21.32 10.59
CA THR A 143 2.33 21.27 11.70
C THR A 143 3.01 19.89 11.71
N VAL A 144 3.98 19.67 10.79
CA VAL A 144 4.72 18.42 10.69
C VAL A 144 5.94 18.49 11.60
N GLY A 145 5.90 17.76 12.70
CA GLY A 145 7.01 17.66 13.64
C GLY A 145 8.01 16.56 13.29
N VAL A 146 7.55 15.50 12.63
CA VAL A 146 8.41 14.35 12.26
C VAL A 146 8.05 13.85 10.86
N GLU A 147 9.07 13.50 10.08
CA GLU A 147 8.95 12.77 8.83
C GLU A 147 9.70 11.45 8.92
N MET A 148 9.06 10.35 8.50
CA MET A 148 9.65 9.01 8.52
C MET A 148 9.41 8.30 7.19
N ASN A 149 10.35 7.46 6.79
CA ASN A 149 10.24 6.62 5.59
C ASN A 149 9.72 5.21 5.89
N ASP A 150 9.30 4.95 7.12
CA ASP A 150 8.71 3.68 7.55
C ASP A 150 7.34 3.90 8.20
N VAL A 151 6.28 3.49 7.50
CA VAL A 151 4.88 3.63 7.94
C VAL A 151 4.61 2.81 9.19
N HIS A 152 5.26 1.67 9.36
CA HIS A 152 5.09 0.83 10.54
C HIS A 152 5.59 1.54 11.81
N THR A 153 6.75 2.18 11.74
CA THR A 153 7.28 3.02 12.83
C THR A 153 6.38 4.21 13.10
N ILE A 154 5.80 4.86 12.07
CA ILE A 154 4.79 5.91 12.27
C ILE A 154 3.63 5.37 13.11
N ILE A 155 3.03 4.25 12.72
CA ILE A 155 1.91 3.62 13.42
C ILE A 155 2.26 3.33 14.89
N HIS A 156 3.44 2.78 15.14
CA HIS A 156 3.89 2.51 16.51
C HIS A 156 4.08 3.77 17.34
N THR A 157 4.58 4.85 16.73
CA THR A 157 4.81 6.14 17.44
C THR A 157 3.49 6.81 17.85
N LEU A 158 2.38 6.55 17.14
CA LEU A 158 1.06 7.08 17.54
C LEU A 158 0.63 6.60 18.92
N ARG A 159 1.14 5.46 19.43
CA ARG A 159 0.82 4.91 20.74
C ARG A 159 1.17 5.84 21.91
N GLU A 160 2.08 6.79 21.69
CA GLU A 160 2.41 7.84 22.68
C GLU A 160 1.24 8.82 22.92
N GLY A 161 0.21 8.81 22.08
CA GLY A 161 -1.02 9.59 22.24
C GLY A 161 -0.90 11.08 21.97
N TYR A 162 0.26 11.55 21.49
CA TYR A 162 0.51 12.97 21.19
C TYR A 162 0.43 13.27 19.70
N TRP A 163 0.86 12.34 18.86
CA TRP A 163 0.95 12.51 17.42
C TRP A 163 -0.28 12.03 16.69
N GLY A 164 -0.65 12.76 15.63
CA GLY A 164 -1.53 12.27 14.58
C GLY A 164 -0.77 11.98 13.29
N THR A 165 -1.38 11.25 12.39
CA THR A 165 -0.87 11.02 11.03
C THR A 165 -1.99 11.05 10.00
N ILE A 166 -1.63 11.13 8.72
CA ILE A 166 -2.58 11.02 7.59
C ILE A 166 -2.14 9.85 6.73
N LEU A 167 -2.90 8.77 6.77
CA LEU A 167 -2.67 7.55 6.00
C LEU A 167 -3.98 7.07 5.36
N THR A 168 -3.89 6.09 4.46
CA THR A 168 -5.08 5.39 3.97
C THR A 168 -5.64 4.46 5.04
N GLN A 169 -6.95 4.24 5.05
CA GLN A 169 -7.60 3.26 5.94
C GLN A 169 -6.94 1.88 5.85
N ALA A 170 -6.55 1.48 4.64
CA ALA A 170 -5.91 0.19 4.40
C ALA A 170 -4.58 0.02 5.15
N ALA A 171 -3.82 1.10 5.35
CA ALA A 171 -2.51 1.05 6.01
C ALA A 171 -2.58 0.67 7.49
N VAL A 172 -3.71 0.92 8.15
CA VAL A 172 -3.91 0.68 9.59
C VAL A 172 -4.93 -0.42 9.87
N ARG A 173 -5.19 -1.26 8.89
CA ARG A 173 -6.10 -2.39 9.08
C ARG A 173 -5.53 -3.38 10.10
N GLY A 174 -6.36 -3.76 11.07
CA GLY A 174 -5.98 -4.68 12.16
C GLY A 174 -5.29 -4.00 13.34
N GLU A 175 -5.12 -2.68 13.32
CA GLU A 175 -4.59 -1.91 14.45
C GLU A 175 -5.73 -1.55 15.41
N GLU A 176 -5.84 -2.27 16.52
CA GLU A 176 -7.01 -2.21 17.43
C GLU A 176 -7.14 -0.88 18.20
N ASN A 177 -6.02 -0.18 18.47
CA ASN A 177 -6.01 1.04 19.31
C ASN A 177 -5.93 2.34 18.50
N LEU A 178 -6.11 2.27 17.18
CA LEU A 178 -6.10 3.44 16.32
C LEU A 178 -7.50 3.86 15.92
N VAL A 179 -7.76 5.15 16.03
CA VAL A 179 -9.00 5.79 15.60
C VAL A 179 -8.77 6.46 14.25
N GLN A 180 -9.66 6.18 13.31
CA GLN A 180 -9.63 6.69 11.95
C GLN A 180 -10.69 7.77 11.78
N ILE A 181 -10.26 9.02 11.78
CA ILE A 181 -11.15 10.19 11.78
C ILE A 181 -11.32 10.71 10.35
N PRO A 182 -12.55 10.84 9.82
CA PRO A 182 -12.82 11.43 8.52
C PRO A 182 -12.32 12.87 8.42
N ILE A 183 -11.63 13.20 7.33
CA ILE A 183 -11.19 14.57 7.03
C ILE A 183 -12.30 15.25 6.22
N LEU A 184 -12.82 16.37 6.73
CA LEU A 184 -13.85 17.18 6.08
C LEU A 184 -13.21 18.10 5.04
N CYS A 185 -13.35 17.74 3.77
CA CYS A 185 -13.00 18.59 2.63
C CYS A 185 -13.89 18.26 1.42
N ALA A 186 -13.93 19.16 0.46
CA ALA A 186 -14.68 18.96 -0.79
C ALA A 186 -13.98 17.98 -1.76
N ASP A 187 -12.74 17.61 -1.50
CA ASP A 187 -11.95 16.77 -2.37
C ASP A 187 -12.24 15.29 -2.15
N LYS A 188 -12.10 14.51 -3.24
CA LYS A 188 -12.16 13.06 -3.17
C LYS A 188 -10.85 12.51 -2.60
N LEU A 189 -10.85 12.10 -1.34
CA LEU A 189 -9.70 11.54 -0.64
C LEU A 189 -9.51 10.03 -0.85
N THR A 190 -10.12 9.47 -1.90
CA THR A 190 -10.02 8.04 -2.23
C THR A 190 -8.80 7.76 -3.07
N SER A 191 -8.05 6.74 -2.71
CA SER A 191 -6.95 6.16 -3.48
C SER A 191 -7.33 4.76 -3.93
N GLN A 192 -6.98 4.40 -5.18
CA GLN A 192 -7.20 3.05 -5.70
C GLN A 192 -5.92 2.25 -5.59
N GLY A 193 -5.99 1.09 -4.94
CA GLY A 193 -4.91 0.12 -4.88
C GLY A 193 -4.92 -0.80 -6.09
N PHE A 194 -3.74 -1.06 -6.63
CA PHE A 194 -3.54 -1.87 -7.82
C PHE A 194 -2.44 -2.92 -7.61
N LEU A 195 -2.54 -3.97 -8.39
CA LEU A 195 -1.43 -4.81 -8.75
C LEU A 195 -0.93 -4.38 -10.13
N PHE A 196 0.39 -4.23 -10.26
CA PHE A 196 1.08 -3.83 -11.48
C PHE A 196 1.92 -5.00 -12.02
N TRP A 197 1.90 -5.15 -13.36
CA TRP A 197 2.70 -6.11 -14.12
C TRP A 197 3.49 -5.39 -15.22
N ALA A 198 4.62 -5.93 -15.62
CA ALA A 198 5.24 -5.53 -16.88
C ALA A 198 4.38 -5.98 -18.06
N GLN A 199 4.23 -5.12 -19.08
CA GLN A 199 3.42 -5.41 -20.27
C GLN A 199 4.10 -6.44 -21.17
N GLY A 200 3.28 -7.37 -21.69
CA GLY A 200 3.71 -8.28 -22.77
C GLY A 200 4.65 -9.40 -22.38
N ASP A 201 5.05 -9.48 -21.12
CA ASP A 201 5.98 -10.47 -20.65
C ASP A 201 5.28 -11.76 -20.18
N TYR A 202 6.06 -12.84 -20.25
CA TYR A 202 5.66 -14.12 -19.67
C TYR A 202 5.45 -13.96 -18.15
N ARG A 203 4.24 -14.26 -17.70
CA ARG A 203 3.89 -14.24 -16.27
C ARG A 203 4.02 -15.64 -15.69
N LYS A 204 4.79 -15.77 -14.62
CA LYS A 204 4.87 -17.01 -13.85
C LYS A 204 3.48 -17.43 -13.38
N LYS A 205 3.14 -18.71 -13.52
CA LYS A 205 1.86 -19.26 -13.01
C LYS A 205 1.69 -19.01 -11.51
N SER A 206 2.79 -19.06 -10.75
CA SER A 206 2.79 -18.74 -9.31
C SER A 206 2.42 -17.27 -9.03
N ALA A 207 2.84 -16.34 -9.89
CA ALA A 207 2.46 -14.92 -9.78
C ALA A 207 0.98 -14.72 -10.08
N LEU A 208 0.44 -15.40 -11.11
CA LEU A 208 -0.98 -15.38 -11.42
C LEU A 208 -1.82 -15.99 -10.28
N ALA A 209 -1.38 -17.11 -9.72
CA ALA A 209 -2.04 -17.71 -8.56
C ALA A 209 -2.02 -16.78 -7.35
N PHE A 210 -0.90 -16.09 -7.08
CA PHE A 210 -0.84 -15.11 -6.00
C PHE A 210 -1.81 -13.94 -6.22
N ALA A 211 -1.92 -13.45 -7.46
CA ALA A 211 -2.88 -12.41 -7.82
C ALA A 211 -4.33 -12.81 -7.56
N ASP A 212 -4.69 -14.10 -7.76
CA ASP A 212 -6.02 -14.62 -7.44
C ASP A 212 -6.30 -14.61 -5.92
N PHE A 213 -5.31 -14.90 -5.09
CA PHE A 213 -5.44 -14.75 -3.63
C PHE A 213 -5.62 -13.30 -3.21
N LEU A 214 -4.84 -12.38 -3.80
CA LEU A 214 -4.99 -10.93 -3.55
C LEU A 214 -6.40 -10.46 -3.91
N ARG A 215 -6.93 -10.87 -5.06
CA ARG A 215 -8.29 -10.52 -5.48
C ARG A 215 -9.36 -11.08 -4.54
N LYS A 216 -9.22 -12.32 -4.08
CA LYS A 216 -10.14 -12.94 -3.12
C LYS A 216 -10.15 -12.20 -1.79
N VAL A 217 -8.97 -11.84 -1.26
CA VAL A 217 -8.84 -11.09 -0.02
C VAL A 217 -9.43 -9.69 -0.19
N ALA A 218 -9.08 -8.98 -1.26
CA ALA A 218 -9.60 -7.64 -1.55
C ALA A 218 -11.12 -7.62 -1.74
N GLY A 219 -11.70 -8.59 -2.46
CA GLY A 219 -13.15 -8.69 -2.68
C GLY A 219 -13.96 -9.15 -1.47
N GLY A 220 -13.35 -9.83 -0.50
CA GLY A 220 -13.96 -10.12 0.80
C GLY A 220 -14.10 -8.88 1.68
N GLU A 221 -13.32 -7.85 1.39
CA GLU A 221 -13.25 -6.58 2.11
C GLU A 221 -14.37 -5.59 1.77
N GLU A 222 -14.92 -5.65 0.56
CA GLU A 222 -16.05 -4.79 0.15
C GLU A 222 -17.39 -5.21 0.79
N ARG A 223 -17.44 -6.37 1.46
CA ARG A 223 -18.66 -6.94 2.07
C ARG A 223 -18.71 -6.87 3.60
N SER A 224 -17.72 -6.28 4.23
CA SER A 224 -17.62 -6.05 5.70
C SER A 224 -17.67 -4.57 6.01
#